data_5efd8deca9fec9b65c7bd0d358daf230
#
_entry.id   5efd8deca9fec9b65c7bd0d358daf230
#
_cell.length_a   1.000
_cell.length_b   1.000
_cell.length_c   1.000
_cell.angle_alpha   90.00
_cell.angle_beta   90.00
_cell.angle_gamma   90.00
#
_symmetry.space_group_name_H-M   'P 1'
#
loop_
_entity.id
_entity.type
_entity.pdbx_description
1 polymer ?
#
loop_
_entity_poly.entity_id
_entity_poly.type
_entity_poly.pdbx_seq_one_letter_code
_entity_poly.pdbx_strand_id
1 'polypeptide(L)'
;MKFSEMPYARPDLDELKQQLQALTDQLKSAPDYASAHEAFLAQQKLSTHIDTLATLSSVRNSIDTRDKFYDAEEQFWNEAGPELRAYDDAWTAAMLESPFRKDFAAEYGD
;
A
#
# COMPACT_ATOMS: atom_id res chain seq x y z
N MET A 1 -13.64 -13.69 11.15
CA MET A 1 -14.11 -13.75 9.75
C MET A 1 -13.12 -14.54 8.92
N LYS A 2 -13.59 -15.48 8.13
CA LYS A 2 -12.74 -16.26 7.25
C LYS A 2 -12.41 -15.45 5.99
N PHE A 3 -11.28 -15.73 5.36
CA PHE A 3 -10.91 -15.05 4.12
C PHE A 3 -11.98 -15.20 3.03
N SER A 4 -12.64 -16.38 2.95
CA SER A 4 -13.69 -16.61 1.97
C SER A 4 -14.93 -15.74 2.20
N GLU A 5 -15.10 -15.18 3.37
CA GLU A 5 -16.26 -14.37 3.75
C GLU A 5 -15.96 -12.87 3.69
N MET A 6 -14.70 -12.49 3.60
CA MET A 6 -14.33 -11.07 3.56
C MET A 6 -14.70 -10.46 2.20
N PRO A 7 -15.23 -9.24 2.19
CA PRO A 7 -15.56 -8.58 0.93
C PRO A 7 -14.31 -8.30 0.11
N TYR A 8 -14.40 -8.53 -1.19
CA TYR A 8 -13.34 -8.23 -2.13
C TYR A 8 -13.90 -7.44 -3.31
N ALA A 9 -13.19 -6.39 -3.70
CA ALA A 9 -13.45 -5.67 -4.92
C ALA A 9 -12.11 -5.21 -5.49
N ARG A 10 -11.97 -5.27 -6.82
CA ARG A 10 -10.76 -4.77 -7.47
C ARG A 10 -10.67 -3.26 -7.25
N PRO A 11 -9.57 -2.75 -6.68
CA PRO A 11 -9.42 -1.32 -6.50
C PRO A 11 -9.15 -0.62 -7.82
N ASP A 12 -9.43 0.69 -7.86
CA ASP A 12 -9.02 1.54 -8.97
C ASP A 12 -7.52 1.81 -8.85
N LEU A 13 -6.74 1.22 -9.75
CA LEU A 13 -5.27 1.31 -9.71
C LEU A 13 -4.78 2.75 -9.82
N ASP A 14 -5.40 3.55 -10.69
CA ASP A 14 -5.01 4.95 -10.85
C ASP A 14 -5.27 5.75 -9.58
N GLU A 15 -6.40 5.49 -8.91
CA GLU A 15 -6.71 6.13 -7.63
C GLU A 15 -5.71 5.74 -6.56
N LEU A 16 -5.32 4.46 -6.49
CA LEU A 16 -4.29 4.01 -5.54
C LEU A 16 -2.96 4.72 -5.78
N LYS A 17 -2.56 4.85 -7.04
CA LYS A 17 -1.32 5.56 -7.40
C LYS A 17 -1.38 7.01 -6.97
N GLN A 18 -2.51 7.68 -7.21
CA GLN A 18 -2.69 9.08 -6.80
C GLN A 18 -2.63 9.23 -5.28
N GLN A 19 -3.26 8.33 -4.54
CA GLN A 19 -3.24 8.35 -3.08
C GLN A 19 -1.82 8.13 -2.54
N LEU A 20 -1.09 7.17 -3.10
CA LEU A 20 0.29 6.91 -2.69
C LEU A 20 1.20 8.12 -2.97
N GLN A 21 1.06 8.71 -4.15
CA GLN A 21 1.84 9.89 -4.52
C GLN A 21 1.51 11.08 -3.61
N ALA A 22 0.23 11.29 -3.32
CA ALA A 22 -0.21 12.38 -2.45
C ALA A 22 0.40 12.24 -1.05
N LEU A 23 0.47 11.02 -0.52
CA LEU A 23 1.07 10.77 0.79
C LEU A 23 2.58 11.03 0.80
N THR A 24 3.27 10.64 -0.27
CA THR A 24 4.69 10.93 -0.43
C THR A 24 4.93 12.44 -0.48
N ASP A 25 4.11 13.17 -1.24
CA ASP A 25 4.20 14.62 -1.33
C ASP A 25 3.90 15.29 0.03
N GLN A 26 2.92 14.76 0.76
CA GLN A 26 2.59 15.24 2.11
C GLN A 26 3.77 15.06 3.06
N LEU A 27 4.44 13.91 2.99
CA LEU A 27 5.63 13.67 3.80
C LEU A 27 6.74 14.68 3.47
N LYS A 28 7.00 14.89 2.17
CA LYS A 28 8.05 15.81 1.71
C LYS A 28 7.79 17.25 2.12
N SER A 29 6.53 17.67 2.17
CA SER A 29 6.14 19.04 2.49
C SER A 29 5.75 19.24 3.95
N ALA A 30 5.85 18.22 4.79
CA ALA A 30 5.45 18.30 6.20
C ALA A 30 6.28 19.36 6.93
N PRO A 31 5.62 20.32 7.61
CA PRO A 31 6.34 21.38 8.33
C PRO A 31 6.90 20.94 9.69
N ASP A 32 6.37 19.83 10.23
CA ASP A 32 6.79 19.31 11.55
C ASP A 32 6.63 17.80 11.57
N TYR A 33 7.14 17.18 12.65
CA TYR A 33 7.06 15.73 12.81
C TYR A 33 5.61 15.24 12.91
N ALA A 34 4.74 15.97 13.59
CA ALA A 34 3.34 15.56 13.74
C ALA A 34 2.67 15.39 12.38
N SER A 35 2.89 16.32 11.44
CA SER A 35 2.35 16.22 10.10
C SER A 35 2.98 15.09 9.32
N ALA A 36 4.30 14.89 9.44
CA ALA A 36 5.00 13.78 8.81
C ALA A 36 4.49 12.43 9.36
N HIS A 37 4.26 12.36 10.67
CA HIS A 37 3.74 11.15 11.32
C HIS A 37 2.32 10.80 10.84
N GLU A 38 1.48 11.81 10.63
CA GLU A 38 0.14 11.59 10.06
C GLU A 38 0.23 10.96 8.66
N ALA A 39 1.13 11.45 7.81
CA ALA A 39 1.34 10.87 6.48
C ALA A 39 1.83 9.43 6.60
N PHE A 40 2.72 9.16 7.54
CA PHE A 40 3.25 7.82 7.79
C PHE A 40 2.14 6.84 8.19
N LEU A 41 1.28 7.24 9.12
CA LEU A 41 0.16 6.39 9.56
C LEU A 41 -0.83 6.13 8.43
N ALA A 42 -1.15 7.14 7.64
CA ALA A 42 -2.04 7.00 6.50
C ALA A 42 -1.45 6.07 5.44
N GLN A 43 -0.14 6.17 5.19
CA GLN A 43 0.55 5.31 4.23
C GLN A 43 0.54 3.86 4.70
N GLN A 44 0.79 3.60 5.99
CA GLN A 44 0.72 2.24 6.53
C GLN A 44 -0.67 1.64 6.37
N LYS A 45 -1.70 2.42 6.67
CA LYS A 45 -3.10 1.98 6.54
C LYS A 45 -3.43 1.63 5.10
N LEU A 46 -3.02 2.46 4.16
CA LEU A 46 -3.26 2.22 2.73
C LEU A 46 -2.50 1.00 2.23
N SER A 47 -1.22 0.86 2.59
CA SER A 47 -0.40 -0.30 2.21
C SER A 47 -0.99 -1.59 2.76
N THR A 48 -1.45 -1.60 4.01
CA THR A 48 -2.08 -2.76 4.62
C THR A 48 -3.37 -3.13 3.87
N HIS A 49 -4.16 -2.13 3.49
CA HIS A 49 -5.38 -2.36 2.73
C HIS A 49 -5.08 -2.99 1.36
N ILE A 50 -4.06 -2.48 0.66
CA ILE A 50 -3.63 -3.03 -0.64
C ILE A 50 -3.16 -4.47 -0.47
N ASP A 51 -2.33 -4.74 0.53
CA ASP A 51 -1.82 -6.09 0.81
C ASP A 51 -2.95 -7.05 1.13
N THR A 52 -3.96 -6.61 1.88
CA THR A 52 -5.11 -7.41 2.22
C THR A 52 -5.90 -7.80 0.98
N LEU A 53 -6.16 -6.85 0.07
CA LEU A 53 -6.88 -7.13 -1.18
C LEU A 53 -6.10 -8.11 -2.05
N ALA A 54 -4.80 -7.93 -2.20
CA ALA A 54 -3.95 -8.82 -2.99
C ALA A 54 -3.93 -10.23 -2.40
N THR A 55 -3.85 -10.33 -1.07
CA THR A 55 -3.87 -11.62 -0.37
C THR A 55 -5.20 -12.32 -0.54
N LEU A 56 -6.32 -11.60 -0.44
CA LEU A 56 -7.66 -12.17 -0.64
C LEU A 56 -7.80 -12.76 -2.04
N SER A 57 -7.34 -12.04 -3.06
CA SER A 57 -7.37 -12.51 -4.43
C SER A 57 -6.58 -13.80 -4.58
N SER A 58 -5.34 -13.83 -4.05
CA SER A 58 -4.48 -15.00 -4.15
C SER A 58 -5.03 -16.21 -3.39
N VAL A 59 -5.53 -16.00 -2.16
CA VAL A 59 -6.10 -17.08 -1.33
C VAL A 59 -7.32 -17.68 -2.01
N ARG A 60 -8.23 -16.85 -2.52
CA ARG A 60 -9.45 -17.34 -3.18
C ARG A 60 -9.15 -18.07 -4.47
N ASN A 61 -8.17 -17.62 -5.24
CA ASN A 61 -7.74 -18.32 -6.44
C ASN A 61 -7.16 -19.70 -6.08
N SER A 62 -6.43 -19.80 -4.97
CA SER A 62 -5.88 -21.09 -4.51
C SER A 62 -6.97 -22.06 -4.05
N ILE A 63 -8.07 -21.54 -3.49
CA ILE A 63 -9.20 -22.37 -3.04
C ILE A 63 -9.99 -22.90 -4.23
N ASP A 64 -10.24 -22.07 -5.23
CA ASP A 64 -10.98 -22.48 -6.44
C ASP A 64 -10.27 -21.97 -7.68
N THR A 65 -9.39 -22.81 -8.21
CA THR A 65 -8.60 -22.50 -9.41
C THR A 65 -9.44 -22.49 -10.68
N ARG A 66 -10.70 -22.94 -10.62
CA ARG A 66 -11.61 -22.92 -11.75
C ARG A 66 -12.39 -21.62 -11.89
N ASP A 67 -12.32 -20.77 -10.85
CA ASP A 67 -13.01 -19.49 -10.90
C ASP A 67 -12.20 -18.49 -11.72
N LYS A 68 -12.68 -18.22 -12.93
CA LYS A 68 -12.00 -17.31 -13.86
C LYS A 68 -11.90 -15.89 -13.35
N PHE A 69 -12.82 -15.48 -12.48
CA PHE A 69 -12.77 -14.14 -11.87
C PHE A 69 -11.47 -13.96 -11.08
N TYR A 70 -11.14 -14.93 -10.23
CA TYR A 70 -9.93 -14.82 -9.41
C TYR A 70 -8.64 -15.05 -10.20
N ASP A 71 -8.71 -15.80 -11.32
CA ASP A 71 -7.58 -15.85 -12.25
C ASP A 71 -7.27 -14.47 -12.81
N ALA A 72 -8.29 -13.74 -13.24
CA ALA A 72 -8.12 -12.39 -13.77
C ALA A 72 -7.63 -11.42 -12.68
N GLU A 73 -8.13 -11.57 -11.44
CA GLU A 73 -7.69 -10.74 -10.33
C GLU A 73 -6.24 -11.00 -9.96
N GLU A 74 -5.80 -12.25 -9.97
CA GLU A 74 -4.40 -12.57 -9.71
C GLU A 74 -3.49 -11.98 -10.79
N GLN A 75 -3.90 -12.05 -12.05
CA GLN A 75 -3.16 -11.43 -13.13
C GLN A 75 -3.09 -9.91 -12.96
N PHE A 76 -4.20 -9.29 -12.56
CA PHE A 76 -4.23 -7.85 -12.27
C PHE A 76 -3.17 -7.48 -11.22
N TRP A 77 -3.11 -8.24 -10.11
CA TRP A 77 -2.15 -7.95 -9.05
C TRP A 77 -0.71 -8.22 -9.46
N ASN A 78 -0.49 -9.25 -10.30
CA ASN A 78 0.85 -9.53 -10.83
C ASN A 78 1.35 -8.40 -11.72
N GLU A 79 0.47 -7.75 -12.46
CA GLU A 79 0.81 -6.61 -13.30
C GLU A 79 0.91 -5.30 -12.50
N ALA A 80 0.03 -5.13 -11.53
CA ALA A 80 0.00 -3.93 -10.69
C ALA A 80 1.15 -3.87 -9.68
N GLY A 81 1.63 -5.03 -9.21
CA GLY A 81 2.67 -5.11 -8.20
C GLY A 81 3.91 -4.28 -8.50
N PRO A 82 4.56 -4.47 -9.67
CA PRO A 82 5.73 -3.66 -10.02
C PRO A 82 5.44 -2.17 -10.11
N GLU A 83 4.26 -1.78 -10.59
CA GLU A 83 3.86 -0.37 -10.67
C GLU A 83 3.69 0.24 -9.28
N LEU A 84 3.01 -0.50 -8.38
CA LEU A 84 2.82 -0.04 -7.00
C LEU A 84 4.13 0.01 -6.24
N ARG A 85 5.05 -0.92 -6.53
CA ARG A 85 6.37 -0.94 -5.90
C ARG A 85 7.16 0.34 -6.20
N ALA A 86 7.01 0.91 -7.39
CA ALA A 86 7.68 2.15 -7.73
C ALA A 86 7.25 3.29 -6.78
N TYR A 87 5.97 3.32 -6.38
CA TYR A 87 5.47 4.30 -5.43
C TYR A 87 5.97 4.02 -4.01
N ASP A 88 6.09 2.75 -3.62
CA ASP A 88 6.66 2.37 -2.33
C ASP A 88 8.14 2.76 -2.26
N ASP A 89 8.89 2.57 -3.34
CA ASP A 89 10.30 2.96 -3.42
C ASP A 89 10.45 4.49 -3.28
N ALA A 90 9.55 5.25 -3.93
CA ALA A 90 9.53 6.71 -3.81
C ALA A 90 9.22 7.14 -2.36
N TRP A 91 8.30 6.47 -1.70
CA TRP A 91 7.99 6.71 -0.29
C TRP A 91 9.20 6.43 0.60
N THR A 92 9.85 5.29 0.40
CA THR A 92 11.03 4.91 1.16
C THR A 92 12.15 5.95 0.99
N ALA A 93 12.40 6.40 -0.24
CA ALA A 93 13.39 7.45 -0.49
C ALA A 93 13.03 8.75 0.23
N ALA A 94 11.74 9.12 0.22
CA ALA A 94 11.27 10.33 0.92
C ALA A 94 11.47 10.19 2.44
N MET A 95 11.24 9.02 3.01
CA MET A 95 11.49 8.76 4.43
C MET A 95 12.97 8.89 4.77
N LEU A 96 13.84 8.32 3.95
CA LEU A 96 15.29 8.37 4.18
C LEU A 96 15.85 9.78 4.07
N GLU A 97 15.26 10.61 3.21
CA GLU A 97 15.68 11.99 3.00
C GLU A 97 14.94 12.98 3.91
N SER A 98 13.96 12.52 4.69
CA SER A 98 13.14 13.37 5.54
C SER A 98 13.97 14.01 6.65
N PRO A 99 13.75 15.32 6.95
CA PRO A 99 14.37 15.95 8.13
C PRO A 99 13.89 15.32 9.44
N PHE A 100 12.83 14.54 9.43
CA PHE A 100 12.26 13.86 10.59
C PHE A 100 12.68 12.40 10.71
N ARG A 101 13.64 11.96 9.90
CA ARG A 101 14.12 10.57 9.91
C ARG A 101 14.54 10.10 11.29
N LYS A 102 15.24 10.96 12.05
CA LYS A 102 15.67 10.62 13.41
C LYS A 102 14.51 10.46 14.35
N ASP A 103 13.47 11.28 14.19
CA ASP A 103 12.27 11.20 15.01
C ASP A 103 11.53 9.89 14.76
N PHE A 104 11.41 9.47 13.49
CA PHE A 104 10.84 8.18 13.16
C PHE A 104 11.67 7.02 13.70
N ALA A 105 12.98 7.09 13.61
CA ALA A 105 13.86 6.06 14.13
C ALA A 105 13.74 5.95 15.65
N ALA A 106 13.59 7.07 16.36
CA ALA A 106 13.43 7.08 17.80
C ALA A 106 12.12 6.41 18.24
N GLU A 107 11.05 6.55 17.45
CA GLU A 107 9.75 5.99 17.79
C GLU A 107 9.56 4.55 17.30
N TYR A 108 10.05 4.21 16.11
CA TYR A 108 9.79 2.92 15.46
C TYR A 108 11.04 2.07 15.25
N GLY A 109 12.21 2.61 15.44
CA GLY A 109 13.46 1.96 15.08
C GLY A 109 13.79 2.20 13.59
N ASP A 110 14.91 1.73 13.18
CA ASP A 110 15.38 1.89 11.79
C ASP A 110 14.74 0.89 10.83
#